data_820db53fef5f95e8aa305e4573525a99
#
_entry.id   820db53fef5f95e8aa305e4573525a99
#
_cell.length_a   1.000
_cell.length_b   1.000
_cell.length_c   1.000
_cell.angle_alpha   90.00
_cell.angle_beta   90.00
_cell.angle_gamma   90.00
#
_symmetry.space_group_name_H-M   'P 1'
#
loop_
_entity.id
_entity.type
_entity.pdbx_description
1 polymer ?
#
loop_
_entity_poly.entity_id
_entity_poly.type
_entity_poly.pdbx_seq_one_letter_code
_entity_poly.pdbx_strand_id
1 'polypeptide(L)'
;MIFMQDSNSTLEEKIYELICEYGALETEQIRRYFDIEQARLEKLVLKLMKKGRLQQEREKGIVKTSIQETPDMRILHCFWLVLDLMEIIVSHGIGKYPLVIALYGNGISFAVYDCKKGEEYALCHAL
;
A
#
# COMPACT_ATOMS: atom_id res chain seq x y z
N MET A 1 1.63 -8.56 -6.39
CA MET A 1 1.71 -7.38 -7.27
C MET A 1 0.31 -6.94 -7.70
N ILE A 2 0.10 -5.65 -7.73
CA ILE A 2 -1.20 -5.04 -8.08
C ILE A 2 -1.11 -4.47 -9.49
N PHE A 3 -2.07 -4.84 -10.35
CA PHE A 3 -2.21 -4.26 -11.70
C PHE A 3 -3.31 -3.21 -11.68
N MET A 4 -3.01 -2.01 -12.16
CA MET A 4 -3.88 -0.85 -12.06
C MET A 4 -5.15 -0.95 -12.91
N GLN A 5 -5.16 -1.83 -13.91
CA GLN A 5 -6.29 -1.96 -14.85
C GLN A 5 -7.06 -3.27 -14.69
N ASP A 6 -7.18 -3.78 -13.48
CA ASP A 6 -8.04 -4.92 -13.22
C ASP A 6 -9.48 -4.44 -13.14
N SER A 7 -10.27 -4.67 -14.18
CA SER A 7 -11.61 -4.12 -14.31
C SER A 7 -12.74 -5.01 -13.76
N ASN A 8 -12.44 -6.25 -13.39
CA ASN A 8 -13.49 -7.23 -13.03
C ASN A 8 -13.76 -7.34 -11.52
N SER A 9 -12.96 -6.70 -10.69
CA SER A 9 -13.12 -6.76 -9.24
C SER A 9 -13.97 -5.61 -8.73
N THR A 10 -14.77 -5.86 -7.68
CA THR A 10 -15.50 -4.81 -6.99
C THR A 10 -14.52 -3.91 -6.23
N LEU A 11 -14.98 -2.72 -5.85
CA LEU A 11 -14.15 -1.80 -5.06
C LEU A 11 -13.77 -2.42 -3.71
N GLU A 12 -14.71 -3.13 -3.06
CA GLU A 12 -14.42 -3.84 -1.81
C GLU A 12 -13.28 -4.84 -1.98
N GLU A 13 -13.31 -5.64 -3.04
CA GLU A 13 -12.26 -6.62 -3.34
C GLU A 13 -10.93 -5.95 -3.64
N LYS A 14 -10.95 -4.84 -4.38
CA LYS A 14 -9.73 -4.08 -4.70
C LYS A 14 -9.07 -3.50 -3.44
N ILE A 15 -9.87 -3.00 -2.51
CA ILE A 15 -9.36 -2.52 -1.23
C ILE A 15 -8.70 -3.65 -0.46
N TYR A 16 -9.36 -4.80 -0.39
CA TYR A 16 -8.82 -5.96 0.29
C TYR A 16 -7.50 -6.43 -0.35
N GLU A 17 -7.46 -6.55 -1.68
CA GLU A 17 -6.27 -6.95 -2.41
C GLU A 17 -5.09 -5.99 -2.17
N LEU A 18 -5.36 -4.69 -2.17
CA LEU A 18 -4.32 -3.69 -1.92
C LEU A 18 -3.70 -3.87 -0.54
N ILE A 19 -4.52 -4.05 0.48
CA ILE A 19 -4.04 -4.20 1.84
C ILE A 19 -3.33 -5.54 2.03
N CYS A 20 -3.80 -6.60 1.37
CA CYS A 20 -3.12 -7.90 1.40
C CYS A 20 -1.72 -7.81 0.80
N GLU A 21 -1.52 -7.02 -0.25
CA GLU A 21 -0.21 -6.84 -0.86
C GLU A 21 0.79 -6.19 0.10
N TYR A 22 0.36 -5.17 0.84
CA TYR A 22 1.24 -4.37 1.68
C TYR A 22 1.17 -4.70 3.16
N GLY A 23 0.22 -5.50 3.58
CA GLY A 23 0.02 -5.88 4.98
C GLY A 23 -0.75 -4.86 5.79
N ALA A 24 -0.44 -3.60 5.64
CA ALA A 24 -1.11 -2.48 6.31
C ALA A 24 -0.88 -1.20 5.53
N LEU A 25 -1.88 -0.32 5.53
CA LEU A 25 -1.79 1.01 4.93
C LEU A 25 -2.57 2.01 5.78
N GLU A 26 -2.22 3.28 5.66
CA GLU A 26 -2.98 4.35 6.30
C GLU A 26 -4.32 4.53 5.60
N THR A 27 -5.36 4.82 6.37
CA THR A 27 -6.70 5.07 5.84
C THR A 27 -6.67 6.16 4.77
N GLU A 28 -5.93 7.24 4.99
CA GLU A 28 -5.80 8.34 4.02
C GLU A 28 -5.13 7.89 2.73
N GLN A 29 -4.15 6.99 2.81
CA GLN A 29 -3.50 6.44 1.63
C GLN A 29 -4.49 5.63 0.78
N ILE A 30 -5.30 4.81 1.43
CA ILE A 30 -6.33 4.01 0.74
C ILE A 30 -7.37 4.92 0.10
N ARG A 31 -7.80 5.93 0.82
CA ARG A 31 -8.78 6.89 0.33
C ARG A 31 -8.29 7.60 -0.94
N ARG A 32 -7.06 8.06 -0.93
CA ARG A 32 -6.46 8.75 -2.08
C ARG A 32 -6.19 7.82 -3.25
N TYR A 33 -5.78 6.58 -2.95
CA TYR A 33 -5.52 5.59 -3.98
C TYR A 33 -6.77 5.30 -4.83
N PHE A 34 -7.92 5.15 -4.19
CA PHE A 34 -9.18 4.86 -4.88
C PHE A 34 -9.99 6.10 -5.22
N ASP A 35 -9.55 7.27 -4.80
CA ASP A 35 -10.25 8.55 -5.01
C ASP A 35 -11.72 8.46 -4.59
N ILE A 36 -11.96 8.07 -3.36
CA ILE A 36 -13.31 7.90 -2.81
C ILE A 36 -13.51 8.77 -1.57
N GLU A 37 -14.77 8.99 -1.24
CA GLU A 37 -15.13 9.75 -0.04
C GLU A 37 -14.85 8.93 1.22
N GLN A 38 -14.52 9.63 2.30
CA GLN A 38 -14.24 9.02 3.59
C GLN A 38 -15.36 8.10 4.07
N ALA A 39 -16.60 8.57 3.98
CA ALA A 39 -17.76 7.80 4.43
C ALA A 39 -17.91 6.47 3.66
N ARG A 40 -17.65 6.49 2.36
CA ARG A 40 -17.72 5.27 1.55
C ARG A 40 -16.61 4.31 1.91
N LEU A 41 -15.39 4.82 2.12
CA LEU A 41 -14.28 3.98 2.55
C LEU A 41 -14.57 3.32 3.89
N GLU A 42 -15.09 4.08 4.85
CA GLU A 42 -15.43 3.54 6.18
C GLU A 42 -16.44 2.40 6.09
N LYS A 43 -17.46 2.54 5.23
CA LYS A 43 -18.45 1.49 5.02
C LYS A 43 -17.82 0.21 4.46
N LEU A 44 -16.95 0.35 3.47
CA LEU A 44 -16.31 -0.80 2.83
C LEU A 44 -15.33 -1.50 3.77
N VAL A 45 -14.55 -0.73 4.52
CA VAL A 45 -13.65 -1.27 5.53
C VAL A 45 -14.44 -2.01 6.61
N LEU A 46 -15.54 -1.42 7.07
CA LEU A 46 -16.39 -2.06 8.08
C LEU A 46 -16.96 -3.38 7.59
N LYS A 47 -17.39 -3.46 6.33
CA LYS A 47 -17.84 -4.73 5.73
C LYS A 47 -16.74 -5.79 5.76
N LEU A 48 -15.53 -5.41 5.38
CA LEU A 48 -14.38 -6.31 5.38
C LEU A 48 -14.00 -6.74 6.80
N MET A 49 -14.12 -5.85 7.77
CA MET A 49 -13.90 -6.17 9.18
C MET A 49 -14.93 -7.19 9.70
N LYS A 50 -16.20 -7.01 9.32
CA LYS A 50 -17.27 -7.93 9.72
C LYS A 50 -17.08 -9.33 9.12
N LYS A 51 -16.47 -9.41 7.95
CA LYS A 51 -16.11 -10.68 7.32
C LYS A 51 -14.84 -11.30 7.90
N GLY A 52 -14.20 -10.63 8.85
CA GLY A 52 -12.96 -11.09 9.46
C GLY A 52 -11.72 -10.94 8.57
N ARG A 53 -11.80 -10.14 7.50
CA ARG A 53 -10.72 -10.00 6.53
C ARG A 53 -9.75 -8.88 6.86
N LEU A 54 -10.22 -7.81 7.50
CA LEU A 54 -9.39 -6.66 7.86
C LEU A 54 -9.58 -6.29 9.32
N GLN A 55 -8.59 -5.59 9.86
CA GLN A 55 -8.62 -4.97 11.17
C GLN A 55 -8.23 -3.50 11.04
N GLN A 56 -8.63 -2.69 12.00
CA GLN A 56 -8.33 -1.27 11.96
C GLN A 56 -7.80 -0.79 13.30
N GLU A 57 -6.67 -0.07 13.27
CA GLU A 57 -6.16 0.67 14.42
C GLU A 57 -6.62 2.13 14.25
N ARG A 58 -7.79 2.46 14.80
CA ARG A 58 -8.41 3.78 14.60
C ARG A 58 -7.56 4.94 15.09
N GLU A 59 -6.89 4.76 16.22
CA GLU A 59 -6.06 5.81 16.80
C GLU A 59 -4.90 6.20 15.88
N LYS A 60 -4.37 5.23 15.14
CA LYS A 60 -3.27 5.45 14.20
C LYS A 60 -3.74 5.69 12.78
N GLY A 61 -5.02 5.49 12.50
CA GLY A 61 -5.55 5.60 11.14
C GLY A 61 -5.00 4.55 10.19
N ILE A 62 -4.80 3.32 10.69
CA ILE A 62 -4.20 2.22 9.91
C ILE A 62 -5.20 1.09 9.74
N VAL A 63 -5.28 0.56 8.51
CA VAL A 63 -6.03 -0.65 8.19
C VAL A 63 -5.02 -1.75 7.87
N LYS A 64 -5.22 -2.94 8.42
CA LYS A 64 -4.27 -4.05 8.31
C LYS A 64 -4.99 -5.39 8.14
N THR A 65 -4.24 -6.42 7.73
CA THR A 65 -4.80 -7.73 7.40
C THR A 65 -5.19 -8.56 8.62
N SER A 66 -4.54 -8.35 9.77
CA SER A 66 -4.86 -9.08 11.00
C SER A 66 -4.43 -8.30 12.23
N ILE A 67 -4.93 -8.71 13.40
CA ILE A 67 -4.56 -8.10 14.68
C ILE A 67 -3.06 -8.24 14.94
N GLN A 68 -2.47 -9.36 14.54
CA GLN A 68 -1.04 -9.63 14.77
C GLN A 68 -0.14 -8.91 13.77
N GLU A 69 -0.69 -8.37 12.68
CA GLU A 69 0.10 -7.67 11.69
C GLU A 69 0.72 -6.41 12.29
N THR A 70 2.04 -6.32 12.23
CA THR A 70 2.75 -5.10 12.64
C THR A 70 2.98 -4.26 11.40
N PRO A 71 2.42 -3.04 11.33
CA PRO A 71 2.63 -2.19 10.16
C PRO A 71 4.11 -1.91 9.92
N ASP A 72 4.56 -2.10 8.68
CA ASP A 72 5.93 -1.77 8.30
C ASP A 72 5.98 -0.27 7.95
N MET A 73 6.65 0.50 8.80
CA MET A 73 6.72 1.96 8.63
C MET A 73 7.41 2.36 7.34
N ARG A 74 8.33 1.53 6.82
CA ARG A 74 8.97 1.81 5.54
C ARG A 74 7.97 1.74 4.39
N ILE A 75 7.07 0.76 4.44
CA ILE A 75 6.00 0.62 3.45
C ILE A 75 5.05 1.81 3.53
N LEU A 76 4.62 2.19 4.73
CA LEU A 76 3.73 3.35 4.91
C LEU A 76 4.38 4.63 4.39
N HIS A 77 5.67 4.80 4.63
CA HIS A 77 6.42 5.96 4.16
C HIS A 77 6.55 5.97 2.63
N CYS A 78 6.93 4.84 2.05
CA CYS A 78 7.16 4.73 0.60
C CYS A 78 5.88 4.72 -0.23
N PHE A 79 4.76 4.30 0.33
CA PHE A 79 3.50 4.22 -0.42
C PHE A 79 2.99 5.57 -0.91
N TRP A 80 3.39 6.66 -0.25
CA TRP A 80 3.06 8.00 -0.74
C TRP A 80 3.61 8.24 -2.14
N LEU A 81 4.75 7.65 -2.48
CA LEU A 81 5.31 7.75 -3.82
C LEU A 81 4.46 7.01 -4.86
N VAL A 82 3.85 5.89 -4.48
CA VAL A 82 2.89 5.20 -5.35
C VAL A 82 1.75 6.15 -5.71
N LEU A 83 1.22 6.87 -4.73
CA LEU A 83 0.14 7.84 -4.95
C LEU A 83 0.57 8.97 -5.88
N ASP A 84 1.79 9.45 -5.73
CA ASP A 84 2.32 10.53 -6.57
C ASP A 84 2.52 10.09 -8.03
N LEU A 85 2.73 8.81 -8.27
CA LEU A 85 3.03 8.27 -9.58
C LEU A 85 1.87 7.50 -10.22
N MET A 86 0.67 7.58 -9.65
CA MET A 86 -0.47 6.76 -10.12
C MET A 86 -0.83 6.97 -11.58
N GLU A 87 -0.60 8.16 -12.12
CA GLU A 87 -0.94 8.46 -13.52
C GLU A 87 -0.05 7.72 -14.51
N ILE A 88 1.15 7.32 -14.10
CA ILE A 88 2.12 6.70 -15.00
C ILE A 88 2.36 5.22 -14.73
N ILE A 89 2.03 4.71 -13.54
CA ILE A 89 2.27 3.30 -13.21
C ILE A 89 1.13 2.41 -13.71
N VAL A 90 1.49 1.20 -14.15
CA VAL A 90 0.52 0.17 -14.55
C VAL A 90 0.50 -0.99 -13.56
N SER A 91 1.54 -1.15 -12.74
CA SER A 91 1.58 -2.16 -11.68
C SER A 91 2.52 -1.72 -10.57
N HIS A 92 2.27 -2.25 -9.38
CA HIS A 92 3.12 -2.00 -8.22
C HIS A 92 2.99 -3.16 -7.23
N GLY A 93 3.95 -3.27 -6.33
CA GLY A 93 3.91 -4.31 -5.32
C GLY A 93 5.06 -4.21 -4.36
N ILE A 94 4.98 -5.02 -3.30
CA ILE A 94 6.02 -5.07 -2.29
C ILE A 94 7.28 -5.70 -2.86
N GLY A 95 8.44 -5.19 -2.46
CA GLY A 95 9.74 -5.72 -2.87
C GLY A 95 10.42 -6.52 -1.77
N LYS A 96 11.56 -7.11 -2.12
CA LYS A 96 12.43 -7.79 -1.16
C LYS A 96 13.46 -6.81 -0.61
N TYR A 97 13.67 -6.83 0.69
CA TYR A 97 14.69 -5.97 1.32
C TYR A 97 16.03 -6.05 0.54
N PRO A 98 16.69 -4.92 0.29
CA PRO A 98 16.39 -3.55 0.76
C PRO A 98 15.32 -2.82 -0.07
N LEU A 99 14.82 -3.42 -1.13
CA LEU A 99 13.74 -2.87 -1.93
C LEU A 99 12.44 -2.89 -1.12
N VAL A 100 11.76 -1.75 -1.04
CA VAL A 100 10.48 -1.64 -0.33
C VAL A 100 9.31 -1.85 -1.28
N ILE A 101 9.27 -1.10 -2.38
CA ILE A 101 8.20 -1.17 -3.37
C ILE A 101 8.80 -1.21 -4.76
N ALA A 102 8.25 -2.07 -5.62
CA ALA A 102 8.58 -2.12 -7.04
C ALA A 102 7.42 -1.54 -7.83
N LEU A 103 7.73 -0.64 -8.76
CA LEU A 103 6.76 0.02 -9.62
C LEU A 103 7.11 -0.22 -11.08
N TYR A 104 6.09 -0.30 -11.93
CA TYR A 104 6.28 -0.39 -13.38
C TYR A 104 5.29 0.53 -14.08
N GLY A 105 5.79 1.32 -15.03
CA GLY A 105 4.96 2.20 -15.83
C GLY A 105 5.77 2.90 -16.90
N ASN A 106 5.13 3.27 -18.02
CA ASN A 106 5.78 3.92 -19.17
C ASN A 106 6.99 3.15 -19.70
N GLY A 107 6.95 1.81 -19.64
CA GLY A 107 8.06 0.97 -20.08
C GLY A 107 9.27 0.98 -19.16
N ILE A 108 9.16 1.54 -17.96
CA ILE A 108 10.26 1.68 -17.01
C ILE A 108 9.91 0.99 -15.71
N SER A 109 10.88 0.28 -15.15
CA SER A 109 10.77 -0.29 -13.80
C SER A 109 11.40 0.66 -12.79
N PHE A 110 10.68 0.96 -11.72
CA PHE A 110 11.15 1.82 -10.65
C PHE A 110 11.33 0.98 -9.39
N ALA A 111 12.42 1.20 -8.69
CA ALA A 111 12.69 0.55 -7.40
C ALA A 111 12.69 1.62 -6.31
N VAL A 112 11.85 1.44 -5.29
CA VAL A 112 11.72 2.40 -4.19
C VAL A 112 12.38 1.84 -2.95
N TYR A 113 13.32 2.60 -2.39
CA TYR A 113 14.03 2.27 -1.18
C TYR A 113 13.77 3.33 -0.12
N ASP A 114 13.68 2.92 1.14
CA ASP A 114 13.57 3.84 2.26
C ASP A 114 14.96 3.98 2.90
N CYS A 115 15.54 5.17 2.82
CA CYS A 115 16.86 5.45 3.34
C CYS A 115 16.77 6.49 4.44
N LYS A 116 16.99 6.09 5.68
CA LYS A 116 17.03 7.01 6.81
C LYS A 116 18.39 7.69 6.88
N LYS A 117 18.40 8.89 7.47
CA LYS A 117 19.64 9.61 7.69
C LYS A 117 20.63 8.75 8.47
N GLY A 118 21.83 8.59 7.92
CA GLY A 118 22.86 7.74 8.51
C GLY A 118 22.91 6.32 7.97
N GLU A 119 21.94 5.90 7.17
CA GLU A 119 21.87 4.55 6.61
C GLU A 119 22.32 4.48 5.14
N GLU A 120 22.71 5.60 4.55
CA GLU A 120 23.02 5.69 3.12
C GLU A 120 24.12 4.73 2.69
N TYR A 121 25.16 4.63 3.50
CA TYR A 121 26.27 3.73 3.20
C TYR A 121 25.84 2.27 3.22
N ALA A 122 25.13 1.86 4.28
CA ALA A 122 24.66 0.49 4.42
C ALA A 122 23.68 0.11 3.29
N LEU A 123 22.78 1.02 2.91
CA LEU A 123 21.85 0.78 1.82
C LEU A 123 22.58 0.63 0.49
N CYS A 124 23.53 1.50 0.18
CA CYS A 124 24.32 1.40 -1.05
C CYS A 124 25.09 0.08 -1.16
N HIS A 125 25.54 -0.48 -0.05
CA HIS A 125 26.24 -1.76 -0.03
C HIS A 125 25.28 -2.96 -0.13
N ALA A 126 24.01 -2.80 0.22
CA ALA A 126 23.00 -3.84 0.11
C ALA A 126 22.42 -3.94 -1.31
N LEU A 127 22.61 -2.91 -2.13
CA LEU A 127 22.14 -2.90 -3.53
C LEU A 127 23.14 -3.66 -4.46
#